data_594d77f2f38bb822ce9f8da5c0c3d6cd
#
_entry.id   594d77f2f38bb822ce9f8da5c0c3d6cd
#
_cell.length_a   1.000
_cell.length_b   1.000
_cell.length_c   1.000
_cell.angle_alpha   90.00
_cell.angle_beta   90.00
_cell.angle_gamma   90.00
#
_symmetry.space_group_name_H-M   'P 1'
#
loop_
_entity.id
_entity.type
_entity.pdbx_description
1 polymer ?
#
loop_
_entity_poly.entity_id
_entity_poly.type
_entity_poly.pdbx_seq_one_letter_code
_entity_poly.pdbx_strand_id
1 'polypeptide(L)'
;MSIDVNQALHYQFIPAPSRYTERDTSLYALSIGAAADPMDAEELPFVYELSGKGHKAFPTMAVTFPFELLPQLFEIPGFSVNPMMIVHGEQYFELKRPLPTTAAFTNHAHISHIYDKGSGAVILMETYTLDEAGAEIALNRSSFFVRGIGGFGGDRGPSGKINLPPEREPDAIVRQQTQPNQALLYRLNSSGDRNPLHADPQMAAFGGFDRPILHGLCTYGFAARAILKQFAANDVSRFKTMQARFSKHVFPGETILTEMWQESPTRIIFQTKTAERNEIVLSNAAIELHLPNK
;
A
#
# COMPACT_ATOMS: atom_id res chain seq x y z
N MET A 1 -24.64 2.75 12.84
CA MET A 1 -23.19 2.43 12.80
C MET A 1 -22.60 2.86 14.12
N SER A 2 -21.76 2.02 14.72
CA SER A 2 -21.18 2.27 16.05
C SER A 2 -19.82 1.59 16.18
N ILE A 3 -19.05 2.03 17.15
CA ILE A 3 -17.81 1.39 17.57
C ILE A 3 -17.75 1.40 19.11
N ASP A 4 -17.47 0.25 19.73
CA ASP A 4 -17.00 0.19 21.09
C ASP A 4 -15.47 0.28 21.08
N VAL A 5 -14.97 1.48 21.40
CA VAL A 5 -13.52 1.79 21.31
C VAL A 5 -12.71 0.90 22.23
N ASN A 6 -13.22 0.61 23.44
CA ASN A 6 -12.49 -0.22 24.40
C ASN A 6 -12.39 -1.68 23.91
N GLN A 7 -13.49 -2.24 23.43
CA GLN A 7 -13.47 -3.59 22.88
C GLN A 7 -12.58 -3.69 21.64
N ALA A 8 -12.64 -2.70 20.76
CA ALA A 8 -11.83 -2.69 19.54
C ALA A 8 -10.32 -2.61 19.84
N LEU A 9 -9.90 -1.77 20.80
CA LEU A 9 -8.49 -1.66 21.20
C LEU A 9 -7.94 -2.92 21.87
N HIS A 10 -8.79 -3.73 22.49
CA HIS A 10 -8.39 -4.97 23.18
C HIS A 10 -8.73 -6.23 22.38
N TYR A 11 -9.25 -6.09 21.17
CA TYR A 11 -9.59 -7.23 20.33
C TYR A 11 -8.35 -8.04 19.97
N GLN A 12 -8.43 -9.34 20.16
CA GLN A 12 -7.36 -10.27 19.87
C GLN A 12 -7.58 -10.87 18.48
N PHE A 13 -6.85 -10.37 17.49
CA PHE A 13 -6.86 -10.94 16.15
C PHE A 13 -6.29 -12.35 16.15
N ILE A 14 -6.94 -13.26 15.46
CA ILE A 14 -6.40 -14.60 15.22
C ILE A 14 -5.27 -14.46 14.19
N PRO A 15 -4.04 -14.91 14.52
CA PRO A 15 -2.93 -14.83 13.56
C PRO A 15 -3.24 -15.56 12.25
N ALA A 16 -2.87 -14.98 11.13
CA ALA A 16 -3.13 -15.54 9.82
C ALA A 16 -1.82 -16.08 9.19
N PRO A 17 -1.64 -17.41 9.11
CA PRO A 17 -0.54 -18.02 8.36
C PRO A 17 -0.76 -17.82 6.86
N SER A 18 0.30 -17.53 6.14
CA SER A 18 0.27 -17.31 4.71
C SER A 18 1.56 -17.78 4.04
N ARG A 19 1.54 -17.87 2.72
CA ARG A 19 2.71 -18.23 1.93
C ARG A 19 2.61 -17.63 0.54
N TYR A 20 3.75 -17.41 -0.09
CA TYR A 20 3.84 -17.05 -1.50
C TYR A 20 5.01 -17.76 -2.18
N THR A 21 4.96 -17.81 -3.48
CA THR A 21 5.93 -18.43 -4.37
C THR A 21 6.49 -17.41 -5.37
N GLU A 22 7.45 -17.82 -6.19
CA GLU A 22 7.99 -17.01 -7.28
C GLU A 22 6.92 -16.55 -8.28
N ARG A 23 5.87 -17.37 -8.50
CA ARG A 23 4.72 -16.97 -9.31
C ARG A 23 4.01 -15.77 -8.71
N ASP A 24 3.84 -15.74 -7.39
CA ASP A 24 3.12 -14.68 -6.70
C ASP A 24 3.94 -13.38 -6.67
N THR A 25 5.26 -13.48 -6.49
CA THR A 25 6.16 -12.32 -6.57
C THR A 25 6.18 -11.71 -7.97
N SER A 26 6.20 -12.54 -9.03
CA SER A 26 6.08 -12.11 -10.41
C SER A 26 4.72 -11.47 -10.70
N LEU A 27 3.64 -12.10 -10.22
CA LEU A 27 2.28 -11.56 -10.36
C LEU A 27 2.16 -10.17 -9.70
N TYR A 28 2.71 -10.02 -8.49
CA TYR A 28 2.73 -8.72 -7.83
C TYR A 28 3.48 -7.68 -8.66
N ALA A 29 4.69 -7.99 -9.10
CA ALA A 29 5.51 -7.07 -9.90
C ALA A 29 4.80 -6.64 -11.20
N LEU A 30 4.23 -7.59 -11.95
CA LEU A 30 3.40 -7.30 -13.13
C LEU A 30 2.20 -6.40 -12.79
N SER A 31 1.55 -6.66 -11.65
CA SER A 31 0.36 -5.94 -11.22
C SER A 31 0.62 -4.48 -10.81
N ILE A 32 1.87 -4.11 -10.55
CA ILE A 32 2.32 -2.73 -10.33
C ILE A 32 3.09 -2.17 -11.54
N GLY A 33 2.94 -2.80 -12.71
CA GLY A 33 3.45 -2.33 -14.00
C GLY A 33 4.93 -2.62 -14.26
N ALA A 34 5.58 -3.55 -13.55
CA ALA A 34 6.93 -3.97 -13.88
C ALA A 34 6.96 -4.64 -15.26
N ALA A 35 8.06 -4.45 -16.00
CA ALA A 35 8.27 -4.96 -17.35
C ALA A 35 7.16 -4.55 -18.35
N ALA A 36 6.53 -3.39 -18.15
CA ALA A 36 5.61 -2.83 -19.13
C ALA A 36 6.29 -2.52 -20.46
N ASP A 37 7.58 -2.18 -20.43
CA ASP A 37 8.45 -2.20 -21.59
C ASP A 37 9.20 -3.55 -21.62
N PRO A 38 8.91 -4.42 -22.60
CA PRO A 38 9.55 -5.74 -22.70
C PRO A 38 11.06 -5.66 -23.00
N MET A 39 11.57 -4.50 -23.40
CA MET A 39 13.00 -4.27 -23.65
C MET A 39 13.74 -3.78 -22.41
N ASP A 40 13.07 -3.52 -21.30
CA ASP A 40 13.68 -3.10 -20.04
C ASP A 40 14.27 -4.29 -19.27
N ALA A 41 15.51 -4.61 -19.57
CA ALA A 41 16.23 -5.70 -18.92
C ALA A 41 16.45 -5.49 -17.40
N GLU A 42 16.33 -4.26 -16.90
CA GLU A 42 16.51 -3.97 -15.47
C GLU A 42 15.29 -4.38 -14.63
N GLU A 43 14.12 -4.54 -15.26
CA GLU A 43 12.91 -5.00 -14.59
C GLU A 43 12.65 -6.51 -14.73
N LEU A 44 13.35 -7.21 -15.62
CA LEU A 44 13.22 -8.65 -15.80
C LEU A 44 13.40 -9.47 -14.51
N PRO A 45 14.33 -9.13 -13.59
CA PRO A 45 14.49 -9.88 -12.34
C PRO A 45 13.23 -9.95 -11.46
N PHE A 46 12.27 -9.07 -11.66
CA PHE A 46 11.02 -9.06 -10.90
C PHE A 46 9.93 -9.96 -11.48
N VAL A 47 10.05 -10.37 -12.74
CA VAL A 47 8.96 -11.01 -13.49
C VAL A 47 9.39 -12.28 -14.22
N TYR A 48 10.69 -12.60 -14.22
CA TYR A 48 11.25 -13.74 -14.92
C TYR A 48 12.35 -14.41 -14.10
N GLU A 49 12.04 -15.59 -13.56
CA GLU A 49 12.89 -16.35 -12.64
C GLU A 49 14.22 -16.82 -13.26
N LEU A 50 14.26 -16.97 -14.58
CA LEU A 50 15.48 -17.35 -15.31
C LEU A 50 16.31 -16.14 -15.79
N SER A 51 16.01 -14.93 -15.31
CA SER A 51 16.83 -13.76 -15.61
C SER A 51 18.27 -13.98 -15.12
N GLY A 52 19.25 -13.58 -15.91
CA GLY A 52 20.68 -13.74 -15.54
C GLY A 52 21.11 -12.96 -14.28
N LYS A 53 20.23 -12.10 -13.75
CA LYS A 53 20.43 -11.30 -12.54
C LYS A 53 19.79 -11.93 -11.29
N GLY A 54 19.19 -13.13 -11.41
CA GLY A 54 18.41 -13.79 -10.38
C GLY A 54 17.02 -13.18 -10.21
N HIS A 55 16.09 -13.96 -9.63
CA HIS A 55 14.73 -13.50 -9.35
C HIS A 55 14.68 -12.67 -8.07
N LYS A 56 13.83 -11.64 -8.04
CA LYS A 56 13.69 -10.73 -6.89
C LYS A 56 12.22 -10.46 -6.58
N ALA A 57 11.86 -10.51 -5.30
CA ALA A 57 10.57 -10.05 -4.85
C ALA A 57 10.56 -8.52 -4.73
N PHE A 58 9.48 -7.88 -5.20
CA PHE A 58 9.37 -6.43 -5.06
C PHE A 58 8.94 -6.06 -3.62
N PRO A 59 9.61 -5.11 -2.95
CA PRO A 59 9.43 -4.86 -1.50
C PRO A 59 8.00 -4.59 -1.09
N THR A 60 7.27 -3.77 -1.85
CA THR A 60 5.90 -3.38 -1.51
C THR A 60 4.87 -4.50 -1.67
N MET A 61 5.26 -5.70 -2.09
CA MET A 61 4.39 -6.87 -2.03
C MET A 61 3.90 -7.12 -0.59
N ALA A 62 4.73 -6.85 0.41
CA ALA A 62 4.36 -7.08 1.81
C ALA A 62 3.21 -6.19 2.31
N VAL A 63 2.80 -5.13 1.59
CA VAL A 63 1.60 -4.38 1.96
C VAL A 63 0.30 -5.15 1.70
N THR A 64 0.37 -6.26 0.95
CA THR A 64 -0.79 -7.13 0.71
C THR A 64 -1.00 -8.18 1.80
N PHE A 65 0.01 -8.44 2.63
CA PHE A 65 -0.03 -9.48 3.67
C PHE A 65 -1.12 -9.27 4.73
N PRO A 66 -1.44 -8.03 5.17
CA PRO A 66 -2.50 -7.78 6.14
C PRO A 66 -3.92 -8.10 5.65
N PHE A 67 -4.16 -8.26 4.35
CA PHE A 67 -5.51 -8.40 3.80
C PHE A 67 -6.28 -9.60 4.36
N GLU A 68 -5.60 -10.68 4.72
CA GLU A 68 -6.23 -11.87 5.31
C GLU A 68 -6.81 -11.60 6.72
N LEU A 69 -6.32 -10.56 7.40
CA LEU A 69 -6.79 -10.17 8.73
C LEU A 69 -7.94 -9.15 8.69
N LEU A 70 -8.14 -8.43 7.56
CA LEU A 70 -9.15 -7.39 7.47
C LEU A 70 -10.59 -7.86 7.73
N PRO A 71 -11.02 -9.07 7.33
CA PRO A 71 -12.35 -9.57 7.67
C PRO A 71 -12.64 -9.58 9.17
N GLN A 72 -11.64 -9.84 10.00
CA GLN A 72 -11.78 -9.89 11.46
C GLN A 72 -12.15 -8.53 12.08
N LEU A 73 -11.93 -7.40 11.38
CA LEU A 73 -12.43 -6.10 11.83
C LEU A 73 -13.95 -6.09 12.02
N PHE A 74 -14.68 -6.85 11.21
CA PHE A 74 -16.14 -6.96 11.29
C PHE A 74 -16.63 -7.96 12.36
N GLU A 75 -15.71 -8.70 12.97
CA GLU A 75 -15.96 -9.63 14.07
C GLU A 75 -15.81 -8.95 15.45
N ILE A 76 -15.26 -7.73 15.48
CA ILE A 76 -15.04 -6.98 16.72
C ILE A 76 -16.40 -6.66 17.38
N PRO A 77 -16.63 -7.06 18.64
CA PRO A 77 -17.86 -6.73 19.34
C PRO A 77 -18.10 -5.21 19.39
N GLY A 78 -19.32 -4.79 19.08
CA GLY A 78 -19.66 -3.36 19.03
C GLY A 78 -19.16 -2.59 17.81
N PHE A 79 -18.46 -3.25 16.86
CA PHE A 79 -18.07 -2.67 15.58
C PHE A 79 -19.13 -2.98 14.51
N SER A 80 -20.07 -2.07 14.35
CA SER A 80 -21.16 -2.20 13.38
C SER A 80 -21.07 -1.11 12.32
N VAL A 81 -20.39 -1.42 11.22
CA VAL A 81 -20.14 -0.47 10.13
C VAL A 81 -20.50 -1.08 8.78
N ASN A 82 -20.89 -0.22 7.85
CA ASN A 82 -21.01 -0.61 6.45
C ASN A 82 -19.60 -0.62 5.82
N PRO A 83 -19.14 -1.75 5.23
CA PRO A 83 -17.82 -1.83 4.58
C PRO A 83 -17.56 -0.73 3.55
N MET A 84 -18.61 -0.27 2.84
CA MET A 84 -18.53 0.84 1.86
C MET A 84 -18.20 2.20 2.49
N MET A 85 -18.30 2.32 3.82
CA MET A 85 -17.96 3.54 4.55
C MET A 85 -16.50 3.56 5.04
N ILE A 86 -15.76 2.48 4.79
CA ILE A 86 -14.34 2.36 5.17
C ILE A 86 -13.47 2.79 3.99
N VAL A 87 -12.58 3.73 4.25
CA VAL A 87 -11.61 4.21 3.27
C VAL A 87 -10.21 3.97 3.82
N HIS A 88 -9.35 3.31 3.04
CA HIS A 88 -7.93 3.22 3.36
C HIS A 88 -7.31 4.62 3.19
N GLY A 89 -6.97 5.26 4.29
CA GLY A 89 -6.52 6.66 4.30
C GLY A 89 -5.01 6.81 4.14
N GLU A 90 -4.24 6.03 4.89
CA GLU A 90 -2.77 6.08 4.86
C GLU A 90 -2.18 4.68 5.01
N GLN A 91 -1.02 4.49 4.39
CA GLN A 91 -0.19 3.31 4.55
C GLN A 91 1.22 3.72 4.93
N TYR A 92 1.72 3.20 6.06
CA TYR A 92 3.13 3.11 6.40
C TYR A 92 3.57 1.65 6.30
N PHE A 93 4.75 1.44 5.76
CA PHE A 93 5.33 0.12 5.59
C PHE A 93 6.82 0.17 5.89
N GLU A 94 7.31 -0.80 6.67
CA GLU A 94 8.72 -1.00 6.98
C GLU A 94 9.10 -2.45 6.67
N LEU A 95 10.21 -2.62 5.97
CA LEU A 95 10.78 -3.92 5.66
C LEU A 95 12.08 -4.10 6.45
N LYS A 96 12.17 -5.15 7.25
CA LYS A 96 13.35 -5.42 8.08
C LYS A 96 14.50 -6.06 7.30
N ARG A 97 14.18 -6.73 6.20
CA ARG A 97 15.12 -7.37 5.28
C ARG A 97 14.46 -7.58 3.93
N PRO A 98 15.22 -7.75 2.84
CA PRO A 98 14.64 -8.05 1.52
C PRO A 98 13.74 -9.29 1.59
N LEU A 99 12.62 -9.23 0.86
CA LEU A 99 11.73 -10.38 0.75
C LEU A 99 12.41 -11.49 -0.04
N PRO A 100 12.41 -12.74 0.43
CA PRO A 100 12.77 -13.87 -0.40
C PRO A 100 11.74 -14.04 -1.53
N THR A 101 12.07 -14.79 -2.58
CA THR A 101 11.15 -15.03 -3.69
C THR A 101 10.08 -16.07 -3.36
N THR A 102 10.29 -16.82 -2.29
CA THR A 102 9.34 -17.81 -1.74
C THR A 102 9.42 -17.75 -0.22
N ALA A 103 8.29 -17.69 0.45
CA ALA A 103 8.24 -17.69 1.93
C ALA A 103 6.93 -18.26 2.47
N ALA A 104 7.02 -18.79 3.69
CA ALA A 104 5.91 -18.96 4.61
C ALA A 104 6.09 -18.01 5.79
N PHE A 105 4.99 -17.46 6.30
CA PHE A 105 5.01 -16.45 7.35
C PHE A 105 3.66 -16.41 8.09
N THR A 106 3.61 -15.69 9.19
CA THR A 106 2.37 -15.47 9.94
C THR A 106 2.18 -13.98 10.20
N ASN A 107 0.98 -13.49 9.94
CA ASN A 107 0.60 -12.11 10.22
C ASN A 107 -0.09 -12.01 11.58
N HIS A 108 0.36 -11.07 12.40
CA HIS A 108 -0.19 -10.73 13.70
C HIS A 108 -0.64 -9.27 13.69
N ALA A 109 -1.90 -9.00 14.01
CA ALA A 109 -2.41 -7.65 14.01
C ALA A 109 -2.94 -7.22 15.37
N HIS A 110 -2.99 -5.91 15.58
CA HIS A 110 -3.75 -5.26 16.63
C HIS A 110 -4.20 -3.87 16.18
N ILE A 111 -5.22 -3.34 16.83
CA ILE A 111 -5.60 -1.94 16.67
C ILE A 111 -4.79 -1.14 17.68
N SER A 112 -3.87 -0.30 17.20
CA SER A 112 -3.02 0.50 18.08
C SER A 112 -3.71 1.77 18.56
N HIS A 113 -4.56 2.38 17.73
CA HIS A 113 -5.26 3.63 18.05
C HIS A 113 -6.61 3.72 17.34
N ILE A 114 -7.55 4.44 17.96
CA ILE A 114 -8.81 4.86 17.36
C ILE A 114 -8.98 6.35 17.66
N TYR A 115 -8.99 7.18 16.61
CA TYR A 115 -9.09 8.63 16.72
C TYR A 115 -10.48 9.12 16.31
N ASP A 116 -11.08 10.00 17.14
CA ASP A 116 -12.34 10.66 16.83
C ASP A 116 -12.11 11.87 15.90
N LYS A 117 -12.61 11.79 14.67
CA LYS A 117 -12.55 12.90 13.71
C LYS A 117 -13.87 13.68 13.60
N GLY A 118 -14.79 13.47 14.51
CA GLY A 118 -16.11 14.11 14.52
C GLY A 118 -17.08 13.45 13.53
N SER A 119 -16.87 13.57 12.23
CA SER A 119 -17.70 12.95 11.19
C SER A 119 -17.43 11.45 10.96
N GLY A 120 -16.35 10.92 11.54
CA GLY A 120 -15.92 9.54 11.43
C GLY A 120 -14.82 9.24 12.43
N ALA A 121 -14.30 8.02 12.39
CA ALA A 121 -13.14 7.60 13.16
C ALA A 121 -11.98 7.18 12.27
N VAL A 122 -10.76 7.38 12.73
CA VAL A 122 -9.56 6.77 12.14
C VAL A 122 -9.16 5.59 13.00
N ILE A 123 -9.15 4.40 12.42
CA ILE A 123 -8.66 3.17 13.04
C ILE A 123 -7.25 2.91 12.51
N LEU A 124 -6.29 2.82 13.42
CA LEU A 124 -4.90 2.50 13.10
C LEU A 124 -4.65 1.03 13.44
N MET A 125 -4.46 0.22 12.40
CA MET A 125 -4.15 -1.20 12.52
C MET A 125 -2.68 -1.43 12.23
N GLU A 126 -1.96 -2.05 13.15
CA GLU A 126 -0.59 -2.50 12.96
C GLU A 126 -0.56 -4.00 12.72
N THR A 127 0.19 -4.42 11.71
CA THR A 127 0.38 -5.83 11.37
C THR A 127 1.86 -6.14 11.28
N TYR A 128 2.29 -7.08 12.09
CA TYR A 128 3.64 -7.65 12.11
C TYR A 128 3.64 -8.95 11.32
N THR A 129 4.49 -9.05 10.34
CA THR A 129 4.70 -10.28 9.57
C THR A 129 5.96 -10.97 10.11
N LEU A 130 5.80 -12.18 10.62
CA LEU A 130 6.88 -13.00 11.19
C LEU A 130 7.16 -14.19 10.31
N ASP A 131 8.44 -14.55 10.12
CA ASP A 131 8.83 -15.77 9.45
C ASP A 131 8.61 -17.02 10.34
N GLU A 132 8.90 -18.20 9.81
CA GLU A 132 8.75 -19.48 10.51
C GLU A 132 9.65 -19.59 11.76
N ALA A 133 10.71 -18.80 11.85
CA ALA A 133 11.59 -18.70 13.03
C ALA A 133 11.10 -17.65 14.04
N GLY A 134 10.01 -16.93 13.76
CA GLY A 134 9.47 -15.87 14.59
C GLY A 134 10.18 -14.53 14.43
N ALA A 135 11.09 -14.38 13.45
CA ALA A 135 11.75 -13.10 13.18
C ALA A 135 10.85 -12.18 12.34
N GLU A 136 10.82 -10.90 12.69
CA GLU A 136 10.03 -9.90 11.97
C GLU A 136 10.59 -9.66 10.57
N ILE A 137 9.73 -9.79 9.56
CA ILE A 137 10.01 -9.49 8.16
C ILE A 137 9.55 -8.08 7.83
N ALA A 138 8.32 -7.73 8.22
CA ALA A 138 7.70 -6.47 7.86
C ALA A 138 6.76 -5.95 8.94
N LEU A 139 6.63 -4.63 9.02
CA LEU A 139 5.61 -3.92 9.77
C LEU A 139 4.75 -3.11 8.81
N ASN A 140 3.44 -3.32 8.86
CA ASN A 140 2.44 -2.51 8.17
C ASN A 140 1.64 -1.71 9.19
N ARG A 141 1.43 -0.40 8.95
CA ARG A 141 0.47 0.43 9.66
C ARG A 141 -0.54 0.96 8.66
N SER A 142 -1.74 0.42 8.72
CA SER A 142 -2.85 0.83 7.86
C SER A 142 -3.79 1.74 8.63
N SER A 143 -4.09 2.90 8.07
CA SER A 143 -5.02 3.87 8.63
C SER A 143 -6.34 3.80 7.86
N PHE A 144 -7.41 3.38 8.52
CA PHE A 144 -8.74 3.28 7.95
C PHE A 144 -9.62 4.41 8.47
N PHE A 145 -10.11 5.26 7.58
CA PHE A 145 -11.13 6.25 7.93
C PHE A 145 -12.53 5.62 7.76
N VAL A 146 -13.25 5.53 8.85
CA VAL A 146 -14.61 4.97 8.87
C VAL A 146 -15.61 6.11 9.04
N ARG A 147 -16.39 6.39 7.99
CA ARG A 147 -17.37 7.46 7.99
C ARG A 147 -18.56 7.14 8.91
N GLY A 148 -19.08 8.15 9.58
CA GLY A 148 -20.35 8.06 10.33
C GLY A 148 -20.26 7.38 11.70
N ILE A 149 -19.06 7.07 12.23
CA ILE A 149 -18.87 6.51 13.57
C ILE A 149 -18.05 7.43 14.49
N GLY A 150 -17.89 8.70 14.15
CA GLY A 150 -17.23 9.69 15.00
C GLY A 150 -18.16 10.33 16.02
N GLY A 151 -17.63 11.27 16.81
CA GLY A 151 -18.39 12.01 17.84
C GLY A 151 -18.50 11.28 19.17
N PHE A 152 -17.65 10.27 19.42
CA PHE A 152 -17.62 9.55 20.70
C PHE A 152 -16.75 10.23 21.77
N GLY A 153 -16.12 11.40 21.48
CA GLY A 153 -15.37 12.19 22.44
C GLY A 153 -13.95 11.69 22.73
N GLY A 154 -13.40 10.87 21.82
CA GLY A 154 -12.03 10.37 21.93
C GLY A 154 -10.96 11.36 21.46
N ASP A 155 -9.68 10.95 21.58
CA ASP A 155 -8.55 11.70 21.05
C ASP A 155 -8.72 11.93 19.52
N ARG A 156 -8.41 13.15 19.08
CA ARG A 156 -8.47 13.50 17.65
C ARG A 156 -7.28 12.96 16.85
N GLY A 157 -6.22 12.54 17.52
CA GLY A 157 -4.99 12.08 16.91
C GLY A 157 -4.23 13.17 16.14
N PRO A 158 -3.10 12.82 15.55
CA PRO A 158 -2.27 13.76 14.82
C PRO A 158 -3.02 14.31 13.59
N SER A 159 -2.78 15.59 13.30
CA SER A 159 -3.34 16.31 12.14
C SER A 159 -2.23 17.02 11.35
N GLY A 160 -1.03 16.47 11.34
CA GLY A 160 0.15 17.08 10.76
C GLY A 160 0.20 16.98 9.23
N LYS A 161 0.67 18.05 8.59
CA LYS A 161 1.24 17.99 7.25
C LYS A 161 2.67 17.48 7.40
N ILE A 162 2.93 16.28 6.96
CA ILE A 162 4.26 15.63 6.98
C ILE A 162 4.69 15.33 5.55
N ASN A 163 5.97 15.19 5.30
CA ASN A 163 6.51 14.80 4.00
C ASN A 163 5.95 15.66 2.86
N LEU A 164 5.90 16.99 3.05
CA LEU A 164 5.44 17.89 2.00
C LEU A 164 6.52 18.05 0.94
N PRO A 165 6.16 18.08 -0.34
CA PRO A 165 7.07 18.49 -1.40
C PRO A 165 7.71 19.84 -1.08
N PRO A 166 9.03 19.99 -1.23
CA PRO A 166 9.69 21.30 -1.05
C PRO A 166 9.30 22.28 -2.18
N GLU A 167 9.44 23.57 -1.92
CA GLU A 167 9.16 24.65 -2.89
C GLU A 167 10.30 24.74 -3.94
N ARG A 168 10.53 23.68 -4.67
CA ARG A 168 11.47 23.61 -5.80
C ARG A 168 10.99 22.55 -6.79
N GLU A 169 11.52 22.60 -8.00
CA GLU A 169 11.23 21.57 -9.01
C GLU A 169 11.64 20.16 -8.49
N PRO A 170 10.92 19.10 -8.87
CA PRO A 170 11.30 17.74 -8.55
C PRO A 170 12.63 17.36 -9.21
N ASP A 171 13.43 16.56 -8.51
CA ASP A 171 14.68 16.04 -9.03
C ASP A 171 14.45 14.97 -10.11
N ALA A 172 13.29 14.32 -10.09
CA ALA A 172 12.85 13.38 -11.12
C ALA A 172 11.33 13.31 -11.22
N ILE A 173 10.83 13.06 -12.42
CA ILE A 173 9.42 12.77 -12.71
C ILE A 173 9.36 11.52 -13.56
N VAL A 174 8.61 10.52 -13.10
CA VAL A 174 8.40 9.28 -13.85
C VAL A 174 6.93 9.15 -14.24
N ARG A 175 6.69 8.87 -15.51
CA ARG A 175 5.38 8.63 -16.11
C ARG A 175 5.16 7.15 -16.30
N GLN A 176 4.05 6.63 -15.82
CA GLN A 176 3.71 5.21 -15.90
C GLN A 176 2.23 5.06 -16.22
N GLN A 177 1.91 4.54 -17.40
CA GLN A 177 0.53 4.29 -17.78
C GLN A 177 0.05 2.99 -17.14
N THR A 178 -1.09 3.03 -16.46
CA THR A 178 -1.77 1.83 -15.97
C THR A 178 -2.54 1.14 -17.11
N GLN A 179 -2.69 -0.18 -17.01
CA GLN A 179 -3.50 -0.92 -17.98
C GLN A 179 -5.00 -0.71 -17.70
N PRO A 180 -5.88 -0.79 -18.71
CA PRO A 180 -7.33 -0.70 -18.51
C PRO A 180 -7.91 -1.75 -17.55
N ASN A 181 -7.25 -2.88 -17.39
CA ASN A 181 -7.60 -3.98 -16.48
C ASN A 181 -6.68 -4.07 -15.25
N GLN A 182 -5.90 -3.02 -14.94
CA GLN A 182 -4.89 -3.02 -13.87
C GLN A 182 -5.47 -3.41 -12.51
N ALA A 183 -6.67 -2.95 -12.19
CA ALA A 183 -7.33 -3.29 -10.93
C ALA A 183 -7.67 -4.78 -10.83
N LEU A 184 -8.10 -5.39 -11.94
CA LEU A 184 -8.40 -6.83 -11.99
C LEU A 184 -7.14 -7.70 -11.86
N LEU A 185 -6.01 -7.20 -12.35
CA LEU A 185 -4.72 -7.85 -12.19
C LEU A 185 -4.22 -7.71 -10.75
N TYR A 186 -4.26 -6.49 -10.18
CA TYR A 186 -3.75 -6.22 -8.84
C TYR A 186 -4.49 -7.00 -7.75
N ARG A 187 -5.84 -7.12 -7.82
CA ARG A 187 -6.63 -7.86 -6.82
C ARG A 187 -6.25 -9.33 -6.67
N LEU A 188 -5.54 -9.92 -7.63
CA LEU A 188 -5.10 -11.31 -7.58
C LEU A 188 -3.94 -11.56 -6.59
N ASN A 189 -3.32 -10.50 -6.07
CA ASN A 189 -2.19 -10.61 -5.12
C ASN A 189 -2.62 -10.98 -3.70
N SER A 190 -3.90 -10.95 -3.39
CA SER A 190 -4.40 -11.34 -2.08
C SER A 190 -5.74 -12.07 -2.22
N SER A 191 -5.85 -13.20 -1.55
CA SER A 191 -7.12 -13.94 -1.43
C SER A 191 -8.16 -13.15 -0.63
N GLY A 192 -7.71 -12.23 0.23
CA GLY A 192 -8.57 -11.40 1.09
C GLY A 192 -9.13 -10.16 0.40
N ASP A 193 -8.57 -9.73 -0.73
CA ASP A 193 -9.07 -8.54 -1.43
C ASP A 193 -10.26 -8.88 -2.32
N ARG A 194 -11.44 -8.78 -1.73
CA ARG A 194 -12.73 -9.02 -2.40
C ARG A 194 -13.55 -7.75 -2.53
N ASN A 195 -12.95 -6.57 -2.40
CA ASN A 195 -13.66 -5.30 -2.49
C ASN A 195 -14.20 -5.10 -3.92
N PRO A 196 -15.53 -5.13 -4.13
CA PRO A 196 -16.12 -5.03 -5.46
C PRO A 196 -15.96 -3.66 -6.11
N LEU A 197 -15.59 -2.63 -5.35
CA LEU A 197 -15.35 -1.27 -5.83
C LEU A 197 -14.27 -1.22 -6.93
N HIS A 198 -13.35 -2.19 -6.92
CA HIS A 198 -12.24 -2.28 -7.86
C HIS A 198 -12.52 -3.19 -9.07
N ALA A 199 -13.69 -3.84 -9.11
CA ALA A 199 -13.97 -4.85 -10.12
C ALA A 199 -15.36 -4.74 -10.75
N ASP A 200 -16.38 -4.37 -9.97
CA ASP A 200 -17.78 -4.37 -10.39
C ASP A 200 -18.25 -2.94 -10.73
N PRO A 201 -18.65 -2.67 -11.99
CA PRO A 201 -19.15 -1.34 -12.38
C PRO A 201 -20.38 -0.88 -11.61
N GLN A 202 -21.28 -1.79 -11.22
CA GLN A 202 -22.47 -1.42 -10.45
C GLN A 202 -22.09 -0.99 -9.03
N MET A 203 -21.16 -1.70 -8.41
CA MET A 203 -20.65 -1.36 -7.09
C MET A 203 -19.81 -0.08 -7.11
N ALA A 204 -19.07 0.16 -8.19
CA ALA A 204 -18.36 1.42 -8.39
C ALA A 204 -19.35 2.60 -8.48
N ALA A 205 -20.41 2.47 -9.27
CA ALA A 205 -21.45 3.47 -9.39
C ALA A 205 -22.18 3.70 -8.06
N PHE A 206 -22.47 2.65 -7.29
CA PHE A 206 -23.02 2.77 -5.94
C PHE A 206 -22.06 3.52 -4.98
N GLY A 207 -20.75 3.34 -5.15
CA GLY A 207 -19.71 4.08 -4.43
C GLY A 207 -19.50 5.52 -4.91
N GLY A 208 -20.24 5.98 -5.94
CA GLY A 208 -20.16 7.33 -6.51
C GLY A 208 -19.04 7.51 -7.55
N PHE A 209 -18.59 6.41 -8.19
CA PHE A 209 -17.58 6.45 -9.24
C PHE A 209 -18.17 6.02 -10.58
N ASP A 210 -17.72 6.66 -11.66
CA ASP A 210 -18.20 6.38 -13.03
C ASP A 210 -17.80 4.97 -13.52
N ARG A 211 -16.79 4.37 -12.91
CA ARG A 211 -16.25 3.04 -13.23
C ARG A 211 -15.38 2.51 -12.08
N PRO A 212 -15.03 1.21 -12.05
CA PRO A 212 -14.13 0.65 -11.04
C PRO A 212 -12.83 1.44 -10.93
N ILE A 213 -12.44 1.74 -9.69
CA ILE A 213 -11.21 2.48 -9.39
C ILE A 213 -10.03 1.54 -9.14
N LEU A 214 -8.81 2.06 -9.33
CA LEU A 214 -7.60 1.33 -9.00
C LEU A 214 -7.40 1.29 -7.47
N HIS A 215 -6.86 0.20 -6.96
CA HIS A 215 -6.47 0.09 -5.56
C HIS A 215 -5.42 1.14 -5.22
N GLY A 216 -5.59 1.83 -4.08
CA GLY A 216 -4.59 2.79 -3.60
C GLY A 216 -3.21 2.15 -3.44
N LEU A 217 -3.16 0.91 -2.93
CA LEU A 217 -1.91 0.16 -2.77
C LEU A 217 -1.28 -0.25 -4.10
N CYS A 218 -2.04 -0.36 -5.19
CA CYS A 218 -1.47 -0.52 -6.53
C CYS A 218 -0.71 0.75 -6.94
N THR A 219 -1.34 1.92 -6.79
CA THR A 219 -0.70 3.23 -7.04
C THR A 219 0.55 3.41 -6.17
N TYR A 220 0.50 2.97 -4.91
CA TYR A 220 1.63 2.93 -3.98
C TYR A 220 2.79 2.08 -4.53
N GLY A 221 2.49 0.90 -5.08
CA GLY A 221 3.47 0.03 -5.72
C GLY A 221 4.11 0.65 -6.97
N PHE A 222 3.31 1.32 -7.83
CA PHE A 222 3.82 2.08 -8.98
C PHE A 222 4.80 3.18 -8.55
N ALA A 223 4.46 3.94 -7.52
CA ALA A 223 5.34 4.99 -7.00
C ALA A 223 6.65 4.40 -6.44
N ALA A 224 6.57 3.32 -5.66
CA ALA A 224 7.76 2.64 -5.12
C ALA A 224 8.68 2.14 -6.25
N ARG A 225 8.11 1.58 -7.33
CA ARG A 225 8.86 1.12 -8.49
C ARG A 225 9.59 2.27 -9.18
N ALA A 226 8.91 3.39 -9.40
CA ALA A 226 9.52 4.59 -9.96
C ALA A 226 10.71 5.07 -9.12
N ILE A 227 10.55 5.13 -7.79
CA ILE A 227 11.58 5.63 -6.86
C ILE A 227 12.77 4.67 -6.80
N LEU A 228 12.53 3.35 -6.65
CA LEU A 228 13.62 2.37 -6.61
C LEU A 228 14.43 2.34 -7.91
N LYS A 229 13.77 2.45 -9.05
CA LYS A 229 14.44 2.54 -10.35
C LYS A 229 15.32 3.77 -10.43
N GLN A 230 14.80 4.94 -10.04
CA GLN A 230 15.48 6.22 -10.17
C GLN A 230 16.62 6.44 -9.17
N PHE A 231 16.46 6.00 -7.90
CA PHE A 231 17.38 6.32 -6.82
C PHE A 231 18.10 5.12 -6.21
N ALA A 232 17.74 3.91 -6.62
CA ALA A 232 18.33 2.69 -6.08
C ALA A 232 18.76 1.68 -7.17
N ALA A 233 18.67 2.01 -8.46
CA ALA A 233 18.99 1.11 -9.57
C ALA A 233 18.30 -0.28 -9.45
N ASN A 234 17.04 -0.30 -9.00
CA ASN A 234 16.26 -1.51 -8.72
C ASN A 234 16.90 -2.46 -7.68
N ASP A 235 17.78 -1.94 -6.83
CA ASP A 235 18.31 -2.69 -5.69
C ASP A 235 17.30 -2.70 -4.53
N VAL A 236 16.54 -3.79 -4.45
CA VAL A 236 15.51 -3.98 -3.42
C VAL A 236 16.07 -4.07 -2.01
N SER A 237 17.36 -4.38 -1.84
CA SER A 237 18.01 -4.44 -0.53
C SER A 237 18.13 -3.06 0.13
N ARG A 238 18.03 -2.01 -0.66
CA ARG A 238 18.05 -0.63 -0.20
C ARG A 238 16.71 -0.15 0.35
N PHE A 239 15.60 -0.84 0.07
CA PHE A 239 14.30 -0.45 0.60
C PHE A 239 14.27 -0.58 2.12
N LYS A 240 13.80 0.46 2.82
CA LYS A 240 13.64 0.47 4.28
C LYS A 240 12.20 0.75 4.69
N THR A 241 11.69 1.94 4.41
CA THR A 241 10.32 2.33 4.75
C THR A 241 9.67 3.10 3.62
N MET A 242 8.35 3.07 3.57
CA MET A 242 7.57 3.95 2.71
C MET A 242 6.26 4.33 3.40
N GLN A 243 5.89 5.60 3.28
CA GLN A 243 4.62 6.13 3.78
C GLN A 243 3.94 6.94 2.69
N ALA A 244 2.60 6.85 2.60
CA ALA A 244 1.80 7.74 1.77
C ALA A 244 0.36 7.84 2.29
N ARG A 245 -0.27 9.00 2.00
CA ARG A 245 -1.70 9.23 2.15
C ARG A 245 -2.39 9.05 0.81
N PHE A 246 -3.49 8.30 0.79
CA PHE A 246 -4.38 8.15 -0.36
C PHE A 246 -5.33 9.35 -0.42
N SER A 247 -5.11 10.26 -1.36
CA SER A 247 -5.84 11.54 -1.42
C SER A 247 -7.01 11.51 -2.40
N LYS A 248 -6.82 10.90 -3.57
CA LYS A 248 -7.81 10.74 -4.63
C LYS A 248 -7.65 9.37 -5.28
N HIS A 249 -8.67 8.94 -6.00
CA HIS A 249 -8.65 7.68 -6.75
C HIS A 249 -7.93 7.82 -8.09
N VAL A 250 -7.49 6.69 -8.62
CA VAL A 250 -6.99 6.52 -9.99
C VAL A 250 -7.99 5.63 -10.74
N PHE A 251 -8.29 5.94 -11.97
CA PHE A 251 -8.99 5.02 -12.84
C PHE A 251 -7.98 4.15 -13.63
N PRO A 252 -8.21 2.84 -13.75
CA PRO A 252 -7.42 2.01 -14.65
C PRO A 252 -7.38 2.59 -16.06
N GLY A 253 -6.18 2.64 -16.66
CA GLY A 253 -5.92 3.30 -17.94
C GLY A 253 -5.37 4.72 -17.82
N GLU A 254 -5.45 5.36 -16.64
CA GLU A 254 -4.81 6.67 -16.42
C GLU A 254 -3.29 6.53 -16.25
N THR A 255 -2.59 7.61 -16.60
CA THR A 255 -1.14 7.74 -16.45
C THR A 255 -0.81 8.29 -15.07
N ILE A 256 -0.02 7.56 -14.31
CA ILE A 256 0.52 7.95 -13.02
C ILE A 256 1.81 8.76 -13.24
N LEU A 257 1.88 9.95 -12.65
CA LEU A 257 3.06 10.80 -12.56
C LEU A 257 3.58 10.76 -11.12
N THR A 258 4.78 10.24 -10.92
CA THR A 258 5.46 10.32 -9.62
C THR A 258 6.54 11.38 -9.68
N GLU A 259 6.33 12.47 -8.95
CA GLU A 259 7.26 13.58 -8.75
C GLU A 259 8.09 13.30 -7.50
N MET A 260 9.40 13.44 -7.57
CA MET A 260 10.33 12.97 -6.54
C MET A 260 11.35 14.05 -6.19
N TRP A 261 11.58 14.25 -4.88
CA TRP A 261 12.57 15.18 -4.33
C TRP A 261 13.50 14.42 -3.39
N GLN A 262 14.76 14.33 -3.73
CA GLN A 262 15.77 13.71 -2.89
C GLN A 262 16.23 14.70 -1.82
N GLU A 263 15.89 14.46 -0.55
CA GLU A 263 16.32 15.28 0.58
C GLU A 263 17.70 14.85 1.09
N SER A 264 18.03 13.56 0.95
CA SER A 264 19.31 12.98 1.32
C SER A 264 19.60 11.72 0.49
N PRO A 265 20.78 11.11 0.54
CA PRO A 265 21.07 9.85 -0.13
C PRO A 265 20.13 8.70 0.24
N THR A 266 19.41 8.82 1.35
CA THR A 266 18.52 7.77 1.89
C THR A 266 17.06 8.18 2.01
N ARG A 267 16.71 9.45 1.73
CA ARG A 267 15.34 9.94 1.92
C ARG A 267 14.86 10.67 0.69
N ILE A 268 13.74 10.21 0.14
CA ILE A 268 13.06 10.80 -0.99
C ILE A 268 11.62 11.15 -0.57
N ILE A 269 11.26 12.43 -0.65
CA ILE A 269 9.87 12.87 -0.62
C ILE A 269 9.30 12.68 -2.02
N PHE A 270 8.03 12.29 -2.11
CA PHE A 270 7.37 12.19 -3.39
C PHE A 270 5.90 12.57 -3.32
N GLN A 271 5.35 12.85 -4.47
CA GLN A 271 3.93 13.06 -4.69
C GLN A 271 3.52 12.34 -5.97
N THR A 272 2.34 11.76 -5.98
CA THR A 272 1.85 11.08 -7.18
C THR A 272 0.54 11.71 -7.63
N LYS A 273 0.39 11.95 -8.93
CA LYS A 273 -0.82 12.50 -9.53
C LYS A 273 -1.18 11.80 -10.83
N THR A 274 -2.42 11.92 -11.26
CA THR A 274 -2.87 11.49 -12.59
C THR A 274 -2.55 12.55 -13.62
N ALA A 275 -2.02 12.17 -14.78
CA ALA A 275 -1.70 13.12 -15.85
C ALA A 275 -2.96 13.71 -16.48
N GLU A 276 -4.00 12.90 -16.67
CA GLU A 276 -5.22 13.25 -17.38
C GLU A 276 -6.08 14.24 -16.59
N ARG A 277 -6.13 14.09 -15.24
CA ARG A 277 -6.96 14.93 -14.37
C ARG A 277 -6.14 15.94 -13.55
N ASN A 278 -4.82 15.79 -13.54
CA ASN A 278 -3.90 16.56 -12.68
C ASN A 278 -4.29 16.53 -11.18
N GLU A 279 -4.85 15.42 -10.73
CA GLU A 279 -5.26 15.22 -9.34
C GLU A 279 -4.17 14.50 -8.56
N ILE A 280 -3.86 15.02 -7.36
CA ILE A 280 -2.95 14.36 -6.42
C ILE A 280 -3.64 13.12 -5.85
N VAL A 281 -3.05 11.95 -6.07
CA VAL A 281 -3.57 10.66 -5.65
C VAL A 281 -2.80 10.08 -4.46
N LEU A 282 -1.47 10.33 -4.38
CA LEU A 282 -0.66 10.09 -3.19
C LEU A 282 -0.04 11.40 -2.72
N SER A 283 -0.15 11.69 -1.43
CA SER A 283 0.41 12.87 -0.78
C SER A 283 1.02 12.51 0.57
N ASN A 284 1.67 13.48 1.23
CA ASN A 284 2.35 13.29 2.52
C ASN A 284 3.30 12.08 2.48
N ALA A 285 4.00 11.92 1.36
CA ALA A 285 4.63 10.67 1.02
C ALA A 285 6.16 10.77 1.05
N ALA A 286 6.80 9.76 1.62
CA ALA A 286 8.24 9.60 1.63
C ALA A 286 8.64 8.13 1.58
N ILE A 287 9.80 7.87 1.02
CA ILE A 287 10.50 6.60 1.09
C ILE A 287 11.85 6.80 1.77
N GLU A 288 12.22 5.86 2.63
CA GLU A 288 13.57 5.76 3.16
C GLU A 288 14.28 4.53 2.59
N LEU A 289 15.54 4.72 2.25
CA LEU A 289 16.41 3.70 1.71
C LEU A 289 17.59 3.46 2.65
N HIS A 290 18.16 2.27 2.65
CA HIS A 290 19.48 2.03 3.20
C HIS A 290 20.56 2.67 2.30
N LEU A 291 21.69 3.01 2.87
CA LEU A 291 22.86 3.38 2.07
C LEU A 291 23.25 2.21 1.15
N PRO A 292 23.81 2.49 -0.04
CA PRO A 292 24.37 1.43 -0.87
C PRO A 292 25.41 0.63 -0.08
N ASN A 293 25.38 -0.69 -0.22
CA ASN A 293 26.46 -1.52 0.29
C ASN A 293 27.77 -1.11 -0.41
N LYS A 294 28.80 -0.89 0.39
CA LYS A 294 30.15 -0.55 -0.14
C LYS A 294 30.79 -1.73 -0.86
#